data_de4cd1277b5bdd73932cddb25b4070bb
#
_entry.id   de4cd1277b5bdd73932cddb25b4070bb
#
_cell.length_a   1.000
_cell.length_b   1.000
_cell.length_c   1.000
_cell.angle_alpha   90.00
_cell.angle_beta   90.00
_cell.angle_gamma   90.00
#
_symmetry.space_group_name_H-M   'P 1'
#
loop_
_entity.id
_entity.type
_entity.pdbx_description
1 polymer ?
#
loop_
_entity_poly.entity_id
_entity_poly.type
_entity_poly.pdbx_seq_one_letter_code
_entity_poly.pdbx_strand_id
1 'polypeptide(L)'
;MTGPPPSLPERIRTDEADVLMLPDGRALAYLEWGDSTGYPAFYFHGTPSSRLEGAFADGAARRTGFRLIAIDRPGYGRSTFQAGRNFRDWPADVCALADAFELEEFGVVGHSGAGPHLFACGAVIPRTRLAFVGALGPWGPLATPDIMRSLNAADRCYARLARSGPRLFGALFAPLGWCAEYTPGLFSTLLAAAVPAADKHLLSDERFGRHLRAIQLEAFRQGSRGAAYESFLQFRPWGFDLAEVAVPTHIWLGDRDSFVPRAMGEYLQRAIPHVDLHWAHGKGHFNIEDWDAILAACALDIGKRRGG
;
A
#
# COMPACT_ATOMS: atom_id res chain seq x y z
N MET A 1 22.73 -14.58 -2.28
CA MET A 1 23.14 -13.73 -3.40
C MET A 1 22.07 -12.68 -3.55
N THR A 2 22.38 -11.42 -3.26
CA THR A 2 21.47 -10.31 -3.46
C THR A 2 21.31 -10.13 -4.97
N GLY A 3 20.08 -10.29 -5.49
CA GLY A 3 19.77 -9.98 -6.89
C GLY A 3 20.15 -8.53 -7.24
N PRO A 4 20.17 -8.18 -8.53
CA PRO A 4 20.43 -6.80 -8.92
C PRO A 4 19.37 -5.90 -8.26
N PRO A 5 19.74 -4.66 -7.85
CA PRO A 5 18.78 -3.75 -7.24
C PRO A 5 17.60 -3.53 -8.19
N PRO A 6 16.38 -3.36 -7.67
CA PRO A 6 15.20 -3.14 -8.51
C PRO A 6 15.44 -1.94 -9.42
N SER A 7 15.04 -2.08 -10.69
CA SER A 7 15.19 -1.02 -11.69
C SER A 7 14.21 0.11 -11.41
N LEU A 8 14.56 1.01 -10.50
CA LEU A 8 13.78 2.22 -10.27
C LEU A 8 13.89 3.16 -11.49
N PRO A 9 12.79 3.84 -11.88
CA PRO A 9 12.83 4.82 -12.95
C PRO A 9 13.83 5.93 -12.63
N GLU A 10 14.56 6.40 -13.65
CA GLU A 10 15.55 7.47 -13.46
C GLU A 10 14.90 8.78 -13.02
N ARG A 11 13.71 9.08 -13.55
CA ARG A 11 12.95 10.29 -13.25
C ARG A 11 11.84 10.03 -12.24
N ILE A 12 11.81 10.86 -11.21
CA ILE A 12 10.68 10.92 -10.26
C ILE A 12 9.58 11.80 -10.88
N ARG A 13 8.38 11.25 -11.05
CA ARG A 13 7.24 11.88 -11.73
C ARG A 13 6.38 12.72 -10.78
N THR A 14 7.01 13.59 -9.98
CA THR A 14 6.34 14.37 -8.90
C THR A 14 5.24 15.31 -9.39
N ASP A 15 5.41 15.85 -10.60
CA ASP A 15 4.49 16.84 -11.17
C ASP A 15 3.35 16.20 -11.96
N GLU A 16 3.41 14.89 -12.16
CA GLU A 16 2.45 14.14 -12.93
C GLU A 16 1.35 13.54 -12.04
N ALA A 17 0.12 13.77 -12.40
CA ALA A 17 -1.06 13.11 -11.87
C ALA A 17 -2.21 13.33 -12.83
N ASP A 18 -2.90 12.25 -13.14
CA ASP A 18 -4.23 12.32 -13.73
C ASP A 18 -5.26 12.37 -12.60
N VAL A 19 -6.42 12.92 -12.89
CA VAL A 19 -7.48 13.12 -11.90
C VAL A 19 -8.82 12.71 -12.47
N LEU A 20 -9.49 11.77 -11.78
CA LEU A 20 -10.88 11.48 -11.98
C LEU A 20 -11.74 12.29 -11.00
N MET A 21 -12.75 12.97 -11.49
CA MET A 21 -13.79 13.53 -10.63
C MET A 21 -14.83 12.46 -10.32
N LEU A 22 -14.94 12.08 -9.06
CA LEU A 22 -15.91 11.10 -8.59
C LEU A 22 -17.34 11.71 -8.58
N PRO A 23 -18.40 10.87 -8.62
CA PRO A 23 -19.78 11.35 -8.62
C PRO A 23 -20.16 12.25 -7.43
N ASP A 24 -19.47 12.10 -6.30
CA ASP A 24 -19.68 12.92 -5.09
C ASP A 24 -18.86 14.23 -5.09
N GLY A 25 -18.18 14.56 -6.20
CA GLY A 25 -17.38 15.76 -6.38
C GLY A 25 -15.96 15.69 -5.83
N ARG A 26 -15.53 14.54 -5.26
CA ARG A 26 -14.13 14.35 -4.85
C ARG A 26 -13.23 14.13 -6.06
N ALA A 27 -12.02 14.67 -6.01
CA ALA A 27 -10.95 14.34 -6.93
C ALA A 27 -10.26 13.05 -6.46
N LEU A 28 -10.06 12.09 -7.37
CA LEU A 28 -9.25 10.88 -7.18
C LEU A 28 -8.05 10.97 -8.12
N ALA A 29 -6.87 11.20 -7.56
CA ALA A 29 -5.63 11.34 -8.33
C ALA A 29 -4.92 9.99 -8.47
N TYR A 30 -4.36 9.75 -9.65
CA TYR A 30 -3.64 8.52 -9.97
C TYR A 30 -2.45 8.77 -10.89
N LEU A 31 -1.62 7.76 -11.07
CA LEU A 31 -0.50 7.75 -12.00
C LEU A 31 -0.27 6.33 -12.49
N GLU A 32 0.00 6.18 -13.80
CA GLU A 32 0.23 4.87 -14.41
C GLU A 32 1.71 4.50 -14.41
N TRP A 33 1.97 3.22 -14.13
CA TRP A 33 3.27 2.57 -14.12
C TRP A 33 3.20 1.24 -14.86
N GLY A 34 4.33 0.65 -15.20
CA GLY A 34 4.40 -0.64 -15.85
C GLY A 34 4.18 -0.57 -17.36
N ASP A 35 3.55 -1.59 -17.91
CA ASP A 35 3.22 -1.72 -19.33
C ASP A 35 1.83 -1.12 -19.58
N SER A 36 1.75 -0.05 -20.38
CA SER A 36 0.48 0.63 -20.68
C SER A 36 -0.55 -0.24 -21.42
N THR A 37 -0.10 -1.33 -22.04
CA THR A 37 -0.95 -2.30 -22.74
C THR A 37 -1.19 -3.59 -21.93
N GLY A 38 -0.60 -3.66 -20.73
CA GLY A 38 -0.64 -4.81 -19.84
C GLY A 38 -2.00 -5.00 -19.15
N TYR A 39 -2.11 -6.10 -18.39
CA TYR A 39 -3.29 -6.38 -17.59
C TYR A 39 -3.47 -5.32 -16.49
N PRO A 40 -4.65 -4.72 -16.34
CA PRO A 40 -4.86 -3.64 -15.41
C PRO A 40 -4.87 -4.12 -13.95
N ALA A 41 -4.11 -3.44 -13.11
CA ALA A 41 -4.16 -3.61 -11.67
C ALA A 41 -4.03 -2.27 -10.96
N PHE A 42 -4.88 -2.02 -9.96
CA PHE A 42 -4.77 -0.83 -9.14
C PHE A 42 -3.73 -1.04 -8.05
N TYR A 43 -2.81 -0.08 -7.92
CA TYR A 43 -1.77 -0.09 -6.90
C TYR A 43 -2.14 0.82 -5.73
N PHE A 44 -2.16 0.27 -4.51
CA PHE A 44 -2.40 1.02 -3.29
C PHE A 44 -1.10 1.18 -2.50
N HIS A 45 -0.76 2.42 -2.22
CA HIS A 45 0.47 2.78 -1.52
C HIS A 45 0.45 2.46 -0.02
N GLY A 46 1.63 2.44 0.64
CA GLY A 46 1.77 2.30 2.09
C GLY A 46 1.28 3.50 2.91
N THR A 47 1.53 3.52 4.21
CA THR A 47 1.10 4.61 5.11
C THR A 47 2.25 5.09 5.98
N PRO A 48 2.62 6.39 5.90
CA PRO A 48 2.18 7.39 4.92
C PRO A 48 2.92 7.26 3.59
N SER A 49 2.25 7.41 2.45
CA SER A 49 2.83 7.32 1.13
C SER A 49 1.92 7.97 0.07
N SER A 50 2.19 7.79 -1.23
CA SER A 50 1.43 8.38 -2.33
C SER A 50 1.46 7.50 -3.58
N ARG A 51 0.71 7.87 -4.64
CA ARG A 51 0.72 7.21 -5.96
C ARG A 51 2.12 7.03 -6.55
N LEU A 52 3.08 7.85 -6.13
CA LEU A 52 4.48 7.77 -6.59
C LEU A 52 5.18 6.48 -6.13
N GLU A 53 4.66 5.78 -5.12
CA GLU A 53 5.18 4.49 -4.64
C GLU A 53 5.08 3.39 -5.70
N GLY A 54 4.15 3.51 -6.66
CA GLY A 54 4.06 2.60 -7.79
C GLY A 54 5.35 2.47 -8.59
N ALA A 55 6.25 3.46 -8.52
CA ALA A 55 7.59 3.40 -9.09
C ALA A 55 8.41 2.19 -8.61
N PHE A 56 8.18 1.71 -7.40
CA PHE A 56 8.89 0.55 -6.84
C PHE A 56 8.48 -0.77 -7.51
N ALA A 57 7.30 -0.82 -8.11
CA ALA A 57 6.80 -1.97 -8.86
C ALA A 57 6.89 -1.80 -10.39
N ASP A 58 7.28 -0.61 -10.91
CA ASP A 58 7.28 -0.29 -12.34
C ASP A 58 8.04 -1.32 -13.19
N GLY A 59 9.28 -1.60 -12.80
CA GLY A 59 10.12 -2.55 -13.53
C GLY A 59 9.56 -3.98 -13.54
N ALA A 60 9.03 -4.46 -12.41
CA ALA A 60 8.37 -5.75 -12.30
C ALA A 60 7.10 -5.81 -13.15
N ALA A 61 6.29 -4.76 -13.11
CA ALA A 61 5.07 -4.66 -13.90
C ALA A 61 5.33 -4.72 -15.41
N ARG A 62 6.38 -4.02 -15.90
CA ARG A 62 6.81 -4.11 -17.32
C ARG A 62 7.21 -5.53 -17.71
N ARG A 63 7.97 -6.24 -16.85
CA ARG A 63 8.43 -7.61 -17.15
C ARG A 63 7.29 -8.63 -17.11
N THR A 64 6.29 -8.40 -16.29
CA THR A 64 5.18 -9.33 -16.07
C THR A 64 3.91 -8.98 -16.86
N GLY A 65 3.94 -7.88 -17.64
CA GLY A 65 2.82 -7.45 -18.48
C GLY A 65 1.65 -6.84 -17.71
N PHE A 66 1.93 -6.07 -16.65
CA PHE A 66 0.90 -5.34 -15.89
C PHE A 66 0.92 -3.84 -16.18
N ARG A 67 -0.28 -3.28 -16.32
CA ARG A 67 -0.55 -1.84 -16.25
C ARG A 67 -0.96 -1.50 -14.83
N LEU A 68 -0.08 -0.85 -14.06
CA LEU A 68 -0.37 -0.45 -12.69
C LEU A 68 -0.94 0.96 -12.65
N ILE A 69 -2.13 1.10 -12.09
CA ILE A 69 -2.79 2.39 -11.87
C ILE A 69 -2.67 2.71 -10.37
N ALA A 70 -1.63 3.46 -10.00
CA ALA A 70 -1.35 3.82 -8.62
C ALA A 70 -2.18 5.01 -8.19
N ILE A 71 -2.96 4.87 -7.12
CA ILE A 71 -3.96 5.84 -6.67
C ILE A 71 -3.48 6.52 -5.38
N ASP A 72 -3.59 7.85 -5.30
CA ASP A 72 -3.54 8.55 -4.02
C ASP A 72 -4.84 8.27 -3.25
N ARG A 73 -4.74 7.61 -2.08
CA ARG A 73 -5.93 7.38 -1.24
C ARG A 73 -6.49 8.70 -0.69
N PRO A 74 -7.77 8.74 -0.23
CA PRO A 74 -8.42 9.99 0.19
C PRO A 74 -7.62 10.76 1.26
N GLY A 75 -7.23 12.00 0.93
CA GLY A 75 -6.44 12.90 1.78
C GLY A 75 -4.93 12.78 1.64
N TYR A 76 -4.43 11.92 0.74
CA TYR A 76 -3.03 11.88 0.35
C TYR A 76 -2.83 12.54 -1.01
N GLY A 77 -1.62 12.98 -1.27
CA GLY A 77 -1.20 13.52 -2.55
C GLY A 77 -2.16 14.57 -3.07
N ARG A 78 -2.82 14.27 -4.17
CA ARG A 78 -3.79 15.17 -4.84
C ARG A 78 -5.24 14.71 -4.73
N SER A 79 -5.51 13.62 -4.03
CA SER A 79 -6.88 13.13 -3.81
C SER A 79 -7.58 13.87 -2.69
N THR A 80 -8.86 14.22 -2.91
CA THR A 80 -9.68 14.92 -1.91
C THR A 80 -9.82 14.10 -0.63
N PHE A 81 -9.70 14.74 0.52
CA PHE A 81 -9.96 14.09 1.81
C PHE A 81 -11.46 13.75 1.95
N GLN A 82 -11.76 12.51 2.35
CA GLN A 82 -13.13 12.06 2.64
C GLN A 82 -13.34 11.94 4.15
N ALA A 83 -14.17 12.80 4.70
CA ALA A 83 -14.56 12.74 6.12
C ALA A 83 -15.55 11.61 6.37
N GLY A 84 -15.44 10.95 7.53
CA GLY A 84 -16.41 9.92 7.94
C GLY A 84 -16.25 8.58 7.21
N ARG A 85 -15.30 8.44 6.29
CA ARG A 85 -15.05 7.19 5.55
C ARG A 85 -14.65 6.04 6.47
N ASN A 86 -14.89 4.84 6.00
CA ASN A 86 -14.34 3.59 6.51
C ASN A 86 -13.68 2.80 5.36
N PHE A 87 -13.12 1.62 5.62
CA PHE A 87 -12.45 0.83 4.57
C PHE A 87 -13.43 0.25 3.54
N ARG A 88 -14.70 0.02 3.89
CA ARG A 88 -15.71 -0.49 2.94
C ARG A 88 -16.14 0.54 1.89
N ASP A 89 -15.81 1.81 2.07
CA ASP A 89 -16.12 2.86 1.10
C ASP A 89 -15.11 2.88 -0.06
N TRP A 90 -13.88 2.40 0.20
CA TRP A 90 -12.79 2.42 -0.78
C TRP A 90 -13.06 1.63 -2.08
N PRO A 91 -13.66 0.43 -2.05
CA PRO A 91 -14.01 -0.30 -3.27
C PRO A 91 -14.86 0.47 -4.26
N ALA A 92 -15.72 1.37 -3.80
CA ALA A 92 -16.55 2.21 -4.68
C ALA A 92 -15.70 3.21 -5.48
N ASP A 93 -14.68 3.84 -4.85
CA ASP A 93 -13.76 4.75 -5.54
C ASP A 93 -12.93 3.99 -6.60
N VAL A 94 -12.49 2.75 -6.26
CA VAL A 94 -11.74 1.88 -7.19
C VAL A 94 -12.62 1.47 -8.38
N CYS A 95 -13.87 1.06 -8.13
CA CYS A 95 -14.81 0.71 -9.19
C CYS A 95 -15.13 1.92 -10.09
N ALA A 96 -15.31 3.11 -9.52
CA ALA A 96 -15.53 4.31 -10.31
C ALA A 96 -14.37 4.62 -11.27
N LEU A 97 -13.13 4.40 -10.82
CA LEU A 97 -11.95 4.54 -11.67
C LEU A 97 -11.87 3.43 -12.72
N ALA A 98 -12.20 2.18 -12.36
CA ALA A 98 -12.28 1.07 -13.30
C ALA A 98 -13.32 1.30 -14.38
N ASP A 99 -14.50 1.84 -14.02
CA ASP A 99 -15.57 2.18 -14.96
C ASP A 99 -15.15 3.31 -15.91
N ALA A 100 -14.42 4.32 -15.40
CA ALA A 100 -13.89 5.41 -16.24
C ALA A 100 -12.83 4.93 -17.25
N PHE A 101 -12.14 3.83 -16.96
CA PHE A 101 -11.22 3.16 -17.87
C PHE A 101 -11.89 2.06 -18.70
N GLU A 102 -13.20 1.86 -18.57
CA GLU A 102 -13.96 0.79 -19.23
C GLU A 102 -13.39 -0.63 -18.92
N LEU A 103 -12.88 -0.84 -17.69
CA LEU A 103 -12.31 -2.10 -17.26
C LEU A 103 -13.41 -3.04 -16.74
N GLU A 104 -13.65 -4.12 -17.44
CA GLU A 104 -14.57 -5.17 -17.01
C GLU A 104 -13.95 -6.01 -15.85
N GLU A 105 -12.64 -6.31 -15.95
CA GLU A 105 -11.88 -7.10 -14.99
C GLU A 105 -10.54 -6.43 -14.68
N PHE A 106 -10.12 -6.48 -13.42
CA PHE A 106 -8.84 -5.93 -12.94
C PHE A 106 -8.35 -6.66 -11.69
N GLY A 107 -7.09 -6.43 -11.33
CA GLY A 107 -6.52 -6.83 -10.04
C GLY A 107 -6.31 -5.66 -9.09
N VAL A 108 -6.01 -5.96 -7.83
CA VAL A 108 -5.50 -4.96 -6.88
C VAL A 108 -4.20 -5.45 -6.26
N VAL A 109 -3.21 -4.55 -6.17
CA VAL A 109 -1.93 -4.83 -5.52
C VAL A 109 -1.55 -3.66 -4.62
N GLY A 110 -0.69 -3.90 -3.63
CA GLY A 110 -0.26 -2.79 -2.77
C GLY A 110 0.71 -3.22 -1.68
N HIS A 111 1.16 -2.22 -0.93
CA HIS A 111 2.22 -2.36 0.07
C HIS A 111 1.78 -1.87 1.45
N SER A 112 2.23 -2.56 2.51
CA SER A 112 2.17 -2.09 3.89
C SER A 112 0.77 -1.69 4.35
N GLY A 113 0.56 -0.41 4.70
CA GLY A 113 -0.73 0.16 5.11
C GLY A 113 -1.86 0.07 4.07
N ALA A 114 -1.58 -0.44 2.86
CA ALA A 114 -2.59 -0.79 1.88
C ALA A 114 -3.45 -2.00 2.29
N GLY A 115 -2.98 -2.85 3.21
CA GLY A 115 -3.64 -4.09 3.58
C GLY A 115 -5.17 -3.99 3.75
N PRO A 116 -5.69 -3.14 4.66
CA PRO A 116 -7.14 -3.02 4.85
C PRO A 116 -7.91 -2.59 3.59
N HIS A 117 -7.29 -1.80 2.72
CA HIS A 117 -7.89 -1.37 1.45
C HIS A 117 -7.94 -2.50 0.42
N LEU A 118 -6.85 -3.28 0.33
CA LEU A 118 -6.76 -4.47 -0.53
C LEU A 118 -7.82 -5.50 -0.14
N PHE A 119 -7.88 -5.83 1.15
CA PHE A 119 -8.82 -6.82 1.66
C PHE A 119 -10.28 -6.33 1.61
N ALA A 120 -10.54 -5.01 1.76
CA ALA A 120 -11.86 -4.45 1.53
C ALA A 120 -12.30 -4.64 0.06
N CYS A 121 -11.40 -4.42 -0.90
CA CYS A 121 -11.69 -4.73 -2.30
C CYS A 121 -12.00 -6.22 -2.50
N GLY A 122 -11.20 -7.11 -1.92
CA GLY A 122 -11.42 -8.55 -1.98
C GLY A 122 -12.74 -9.03 -1.39
N ALA A 123 -13.24 -8.32 -0.35
CA ALA A 123 -14.49 -8.63 0.33
C ALA A 123 -15.74 -8.03 -0.35
N VAL A 124 -15.60 -6.90 -1.05
CA VAL A 124 -16.75 -6.11 -1.53
C VAL A 124 -16.92 -6.18 -3.04
N ILE A 125 -15.81 -6.18 -3.81
CA ILE A 125 -15.88 -6.17 -5.27
C ILE A 125 -16.23 -7.59 -5.76
N PRO A 126 -17.25 -7.75 -6.62
CA PRO A 126 -17.61 -9.06 -7.15
C PRO A 126 -16.44 -9.77 -7.84
N ARG A 127 -16.35 -11.10 -7.65
CA ARG A 127 -15.34 -11.94 -8.30
C ARG A 127 -15.35 -11.87 -9.82
N THR A 128 -16.45 -11.46 -10.43
CA THR A 128 -16.54 -11.23 -11.87
C THR A 128 -15.74 -10.01 -12.33
N ARG A 129 -15.43 -9.09 -11.42
CA ARG A 129 -14.65 -7.89 -11.71
C ARG A 129 -13.25 -7.91 -11.08
N LEU A 130 -13.12 -8.42 -9.85
CA LEU A 130 -11.84 -8.51 -9.17
C LEU A 130 -11.21 -9.88 -9.40
N ALA A 131 -10.05 -9.91 -10.02
CA ALA A 131 -9.36 -11.15 -10.37
C ALA A 131 -8.52 -11.70 -9.21
N PHE A 132 -7.79 -10.83 -8.51
CA PHE A 132 -6.85 -11.20 -7.45
C PHE A 132 -6.53 -10.01 -6.52
N VAL A 133 -5.91 -10.35 -5.40
CA VAL A 133 -5.23 -9.42 -4.48
C VAL A 133 -3.77 -9.82 -4.37
N GLY A 134 -2.84 -8.87 -4.61
CA GLY A 134 -1.40 -9.04 -4.38
C GLY A 134 -0.90 -8.06 -3.32
N ALA A 135 -0.22 -8.54 -2.28
CA ALA A 135 0.15 -7.72 -1.14
C ALA A 135 1.60 -7.94 -0.70
N LEU A 136 2.36 -6.87 -0.63
CA LEU A 136 3.71 -6.84 -0.07
C LEU A 136 3.66 -6.24 1.33
N GLY A 137 4.06 -7.01 2.35
CA GLY A 137 4.10 -6.55 3.74
C GLY A 137 2.79 -5.95 4.26
N PRO A 138 1.57 -6.51 3.95
CA PRO A 138 0.33 -5.85 4.29
C PRO A 138 0.07 -5.82 5.79
N TRP A 139 -0.46 -4.71 6.29
CA TRP A 139 -0.98 -4.66 7.64
C TRP A 139 -2.27 -5.49 7.76
N GLY A 140 -2.33 -6.29 8.83
CA GLY A 140 -3.54 -6.97 9.26
C GLY A 140 -4.35 -6.13 10.26
N PRO A 141 -5.48 -6.67 10.79
CA PRO A 141 -6.41 -5.93 11.65
C PRO A 141 -5.81 -5.66 13.04
N LEU A 142 -5.15 -4.51 13.18
CA LEU A 142 -4.45 -4.07 14.40
C LEU A 142 -5.35 -3.93 15.63
N ALA A 143 -6.68 -3.90 15.46
CA ALA A 143 -7.63 -3.93 16.57
C ALA A 143 -7.72 -5.31 17.25
N THR A 144 -7.22 -6.37 16.61
CA THR A 144 -7.26 -7.75 17.13
C THR A 144 -6.30 -7.88 18.32
N PRO A 145 -6.76 -8.42 19.47
CA PRO A 145 -5.94 -8.47 20.70
C PRO A 145 -4.62 -9.22 20.54
N ASP A 146 -4.59 -10.32 19.79
CA ASP A 146 -3.38 -11.12 19.59
C ASP A 146 -2.34 -10.37 18.76
N ILE A 147 -2.76 -9.71 17.68
CA ILE A 147 -1.89 -8.87 16.87
C ILE A 147 -1.37 -7.69 17.71
N MET A 148 -2.25 -7.02 18.46
CA MET A 148 -1.86 -5.92 19.34
C MET A 148 -0.80 -6.35 20.37
N ARG A 149 -0.88 -7.56 20.90
CA ARG A 149 0.15 -8.09 21.85
C ARG A 149 1.48 -8.38 21.18
N SER A 150 1.49 -8.75 19.91
CA SER A 150 2.72 -9.04 19.15
C SER A 150 3.50 -7.79 18.73
N LEU A 151 2.85 -6.61 18.73
CA LEU A 151 3.50 -5.35 18.39
C LEU A 151 4.56 -4.97 19.44
N ASN A 152 5.62 -4.29 19.02
CA ASN A 152 6.61 -3.70 19.91
C ASN A 152 5.99 -2.57 20.77
N ALA A 153 6.74 -2.08 21.77
CA ALA A 153 6.24 -1.08 22.70
C ALA A 153 5.91 0.27 22.02
N ALA A 154 6.71 0.66 21.03
CA ALA A 154 6.51 1.90 20.28
C ALA A 154 5.22 1.84 19.46
N ASP A 155 4.99 0.72 18.74
CA ASP A 155 3.77 0.53 17.95
C ASP A 155 2.52 0.42 18.82
N ARG A 156 2.62 -0.19 20.01
CA ARG A 156 1.51 -0.17 20.99
C ARG A 156 1.21 1.22 21.51
N CYS A 157 2.24 2.07 21.72
CA CYS A 157 2.03 3.47 22.09
C CYS A 157 1.37 4.23 20.95
N TYR A 158 1.88 4.07 19.73
CA TYR A 158 1.30 4.62 18.52
C TYR A 158 -0.18 4.23 18.35
N ALA A 159 -0.50 2.95 18.54
CA ALA A 159 -1.88 2.45 18.49
C ALA A 159 -2.81 3.10 19.52
N ARG A 160 -2.31 3.32 20.76
CA ARG A 160 -3.09 4.03 21.80
C ARG A 160 -3.36 5.47 21.41
N LEU A 161 -2.34 6.16 20.88
CA LEU A 161 -2.47 7.54 20.42
C LEU A 161 -3.42 7.66 19.21
N ALA A 162 -3.32 6.74 18.26
CA ALA A 162 -4.23 6.70 17.10
C ALA A 162 -5.70 6.56 17.54
N ARG A 163 -5.98 5.78 18.59
CA ARG A 163 -7.34 5.61 19.14
C ARG A 163 -7.91 6.85 19.81
N SER A 164 -7.08 7.80 20.25
CA SER A 164 -7.54 9.05 20.90
C SER A 164 -8.19 10.04 19.93
N GLY A 165 -8.06 9.81 18.64
CA GLY A 165 -8.74 10.54 17.58
C GLY A 165 -7.79 11.12 16.52
N PRO A 166 -8.28 11.31 15.30
CA PRO A 166 -7.45 11.68 14.16
C PRO A 166 -6.85 13.09 14.26
N ARG A 167 -7.50 14.01 14.99
CA ARG A 167 -6.97 15.38 15.16
C ARG A 167 -5.74 15.42 16.04
N LEU A 168 -5.78 14.74 17.19
CA LEU A 168 -4.63 14.66 18.09
C LEU A 168 -3.50 13.87 17.46
N PHE A 169 -3.84 12.75 16.82
CA PHE A 169 -2.86 11.91 16.13
C PHE A 169 -2.21 12.62 14.94
N GLY A 170 -2.94 13.52 14.26
CA GLY A 170 -2.42 14.34 13.17
C GLY A 170 -1.24 15.22 13.58
N ALA A 171 -1.22 15.66 14.83
CA ALA A 171 -0.10 16.43 15.37
C ALA A 171 1.23 15.65 15.39
N LEU A 172 1.19 14.30 15.39
CA LEU A 172 2.38 13.44 15.31
C LEU A 172 2.96 13.37 13.89
N PHE A 173 2.10 13.46 12.88
CA PHE A 173 2.54 13.43 11.49
C PHE A 173 2.95 14.80 10.94
N ALA A 174 2.44 15.89 11.50
CA ALA A 174 2.76 17.24 11.04
C ALA A 174 4.26 17.55 11.05
N PRO A 175 5.03 17.19 12.11
CA PRO A 175 6.48 17.39 12.12
C PRO A 175 7.20 16.58 11.04
N LEU A 176 6.74 15.37 10.73
CA LEU A 176 7.37 14.53 9.70
C LEU A 176 7.24 15.16 8.31
N GLY A 177 6.06 15.62 7.94
CA GLY A 177 5.84 16.34 6.68
C GLY A 177 6.66 17.62 6.61
N TRP A 178 6.70 18.39 7.69
CA TRP A 178 7.52 19.60 7.78
C TRP A 178 9.03 19.30 7.63
N CYS A 179 9.53 18.26 8.31
CA CYS A 179 10.93 17.84 8.17
C CYS A 179 11.25 17.39 6.74
N ALA A 180 10.37 16.67 6.07
CA ALA A 180 10.58 16.25 4.69
C ALA A 180 10.76 17.45 3.75
N GLU A 181 9.97 18.49 3.94
CA GLU A 181 9.98 19.70 3.12
C GLU A 181 11.17 20.64 3.44
N TYR A 182 11.31 21.03 4.72
CA TYR A 182 12.21 22.13 5.12
C TYR A 182 13.56 21.69 5.67
N THR A 183 13.68 20.46 6.15
CA THR A 183 14.93 19.91 6.73
C THR A 183 15.25 18.52 6.21
N PRO A 184 15.55 18.39 4.89
CA PRO A 184 15.72 17.08 4.25
C PRO A 184 16.80 16.19 4.87
N GLY A 185 17.86 16.79 5.43
CA GLY A 185 18.90 16.03 6.14
C GLY A 185 18.38 15.40 7.43
N LEU A 186 17.59 16.16 8.22
CA LEU A 186 16.95 15.63 9.42
C LEU A 186 15.92 14.55 9.06
N PHE A 187 15.11 14.78 8.02
CA PHE A 187 14.16 13.79 7.51
C PHE A 187 14.85 12.48 7.14
N SER A 188 15.95 12.56 6.37
CA SER A 188 16.72 11.37 5.97
C SER A 188 17.28 10.61 7.18
N THR A 189 17.73 11.33 8.22
CA THR A 189 18.21 10.72 9.47
C THR A 189 17.09 10.01 10.22
N LEU A 190 15.93 10.65 10.36
CA LEU A 190 14.75 10.07 11.02
C LEU A 190 14.24 8.83 10.25
N LEU A 191 14.20 8.93 8.92
CA LEU A 191 13.82 7.82 8.06
C LEU A 191 14.78 6.63 8.20
N ALA A 192 16.09 6.89 8.16
CA ALA A 192 17.11 5.85 8.34
C ALA A 192 17.01 5.16 9.71
N ALA A 193 16.61 5.91 10.75
CA ALA A 193 16.36 5.35 12.07
C ALA A 193 15.09 4.48 12.13
N ALA A 194 14.06 4.83 11.36
CA ALA A 194 12.77 4.12 11.34
C ALA A 194 12.80 2.85 10.46
N VAL A 195 13.63 2.83 9.40
CA VAL A 195 13.72 1.69 8.48
C VAL A 195 14.23 0.45 9.22
N PRO A 196 13.59 -0.73 9.04
CA PRO A 196 14.06 -2.00 9.61
C PRO A 196 15.51 -2.29 9.27
N ALA A 197 16.24 -2.93 10.20
CA ALA A 197 17.67 -3.20 10.03
C ALA A 197 17.97 -4.01 8.74
N ALA A 198 17.07 -4.92 8.37
CA ALA A 198 17.19 -5.72 7.15
C ALA A 198 17.10 -4.88 5.87
N ASP A 199 16.44 -3.72 5.92
CA ASP A 199 16.20 -2.85 4.76
C ASP A 199 17.20 -1.69 4.66
N LYS A 200 18.07 -1.52 5.65
CA LYS A 200 19.03 -0.39 5.69
C LYS A 200 19.95 -0.32 4.49
N HIS A 201 20.23 -1.46 3.85
CA HIS A 201 21.02 -1.50 2.61
C HIS A 201 20.38 -0.73 1.46
N LEU A 202 19.04 -0.62 1.41
CA LEU A 202 18.32 0.16 0.40
C LEU A 202 18.62 1.66 0.50
N LEU A 203 18.90 2.16 1.72
CA LEU A 203 19.24 3.56 1.94
C LEU A 203 20.62 3.95 1.41
N SER A 204 21.48 2.97 1.10
CA SER A 204 22.77 3.22 0.42
C SER A 204 22.59 3.49 -1.08
N ASP A 205 21.45 3.14 -1.65
CA ASP A 205 21.08 3.54 -3.01
C ASP A 205 20.46 4.96 -2.98
N GLU A 206 21.19 5.92 -3.52
CA GLU A 206 20.73 7.31 -3.59
C GLU A 206 19.42 7.46 -4.38
N ARG A 207 19.15 6.61 -5.38
CA ARG A 207 17.89 6.63 -6.13
C ARG A 207 16.73 6.23 -5.22
N PHE A 208 16.86 5.14 -4.47
CA PHE A 208 15.86 4.73 -3.50
C PHE A 208 15.56 5.85 -2.51
N GLY A 209 16.59 6.47 -1.92
CA GLY A 209 16.43 7.57 -0.97
C GLY A 209 15.71 8.79 -1.58
N ARG A 210 16.04 9.16 -2.83
CA ARG A 210 15.36 10.26 -3.55
C ARG A 210 13.90 9.94 -3.83
N HIS A 211 13.59 8.71 -4.30
CA HIS A 211 12.21 8.28 -4.54
C HIS A 211 11.39 8.27 -3.26
N LEU A 212 11.92 7.68 -2.20
CA LEU A 212 11.23 7.61 -0.92
C LEU A 212 10.93 9.00 -0.36
N ARG A 213 11.88 9.95 -0.47
CA ARG A 213 11.64 11.34 -0.08
C ARG A 213 10.55 12.00 -0.92
N ALA A 214 10.57 11.82 -2.25
CA ALA A 214 9.54 12.39 -3.14
C ALA A 214 8.15 11.83 -2.84
N ILE A 215 8.05 10.52 -2.57
CA ILE A 215 6.84 9.83 -2.15
C ILE A 215 6.28 10.46 -0.86
N GLN A 216 7.14 10.70 0.13
CA GLN A 216 6.72 11.28 1.41
C GLN A 216 6.30 12.75 1.28
N LEU A 217 7.03 13.57 0.50
CA LEU A 217 6.64 14.95 0.22
C LEU A 217 5.27 15.01 -0.43
N GLU A 218 5.02 14.15 -1.41
CA GLU A 218 3.72 14.08 -2.07
C GLU A 218 2.63 13.58 -1.12
N ALA A 219 2.91 12.59 -0.26
CA ALA A 219 1.97 12.10 0.73
C ALA A 219 1.43 13.21 1.64
N PHE A 220 2.29 14.16 2.01
CA PHE A 220 1.94 15.28 2.89
C PHE A 220 1.60 16.58 2.16
N ARG A 221 1.43 16.56 0.85
CA ARG A 221 1.09 17.76 0.04
C ARG A 221 -0.10 18.55 0.58
N GLN A 222 -1.09 17.88 1.16
CA GLN A 222 -2.27 18.48 1.78
C GLN A 222 -2.18 18.53 3.32
N GLY A 223 -0.99 18.35 3.88
CA GLY A 223 -0.77 18.21 5.33
C GLY A 223 -1.00 16.77 5.81
N SER A 224 -1.02 16.59 7.13
CA SER A 224 -1.01 15.28 7.78
C SER A 224 -2.40 14.65 7.99
N ARG A 225 -3.49 15.33 7.61
CA ARG A 225 -4.86 14.91 7.93
C ARG A 225 -5.22 13.54 7.35
N GLY A 226 -4.80 13.26 6.11
CA GLY A 226 -5.05 11.97 5.44
C GLY A 226 -4.39 10.81 6.19
N ALA A 227 -3.08 10.94 6.47
CA ALA A 227 -2.31 9.93 7.18
C ALA A 227 -2.83 9.68 8.60
N ALA A 228 -3.17 10.74 9.32
CA ALA A 228 -3.70 10.64 10.67
C ALA A 228 -5.06 9.94 10.71
N TYR A 229 -5.95 10.29 9.79
CA TYR A 229 -7.29 9.69 9.72
C TYR A 229 -7.22 8.21 9.34
N GLU A 230 -6.39 7.86 8.38
CA GLU A 230 -6.19 6.47 7.97
C GLU A 230 -5.57 5.62 9.08
N SER A 231 -4.55 6.13 9.76
CA SER A 231 -3.97 5.45 10.93
C SER A 231 -5.02 5.25 12.03
N PHE A 232 -5.88 6.22 12.28
CA PHE A 232 -7.00 6.06 13.20
C PHE A 232 -7.94 4.92 12.79
N LEU A 233 -8.25 4.78 11.49
CA LEU A 233 -9.08 3.69 10.98
C LEU A 233 -8.39 2.31 11.12
N GLN A 234 -7.09 2.23 10.88
CA GLN A 234 -6.33 0.98 10.94
C GLN A 234 -6.36 0.32 12.33
N PHE A 235 -6.45 1.12 13.40
CA PHE A 235 -6.55 0.64 14.78
C PHE A 235 -7.98 0.43 15.28
N ARG A 236 -8.95 0.37 14.40
CA ARG A 236 -10.37 0.11 14.69
C ARG A 236 -10.84 -1.13 13.93
N PRO A 237 -12.00 -1.69 14.28
CA PRO A 237 -12.63 -2.70 13.42
C PRO A 237 -12.83 -2.16 12.01
N TRP A 238 -12.45 -2.94 11.01
CA TRP A 238 -12.46 -2.52 9.60
C TRP A 238 -13.85 -2.46 8.97
N GLY A 239 -14.86 -3.05 9.64
CA GLY A 239 -16.24 -3.06 9.16
C GLY A 239 -16.54 -4.19 8.17
N PHE A 240 -15.62 -5.12 7.97
CA PHE A 240 -15.79 -6.36 7.21
C PHE A 240 -14.97 -7.48 7.85
N ASP A 241 -15.29 -8.74 7.51
CA ASP A 241 -14.53 -9.90 7.93
C ASP A 241 -13.54 -10.30 6.81
N LEU A 242 -12.33 -10.70 7.19
CA LEU A 242 -11.34 -11.23 6.23
C LEU A 242 -11.82 -12.55 5.58
N ALA A 243 -12.73 -13.27 6.21
CA ALA A 243 -13.38 -14.43 5.62
C ALA A 243 -14.27 -14.08 4.41
N GLU A 244 -14.66 -12.81 4.24
CA GLU A 244 -15.39 -12.32 3.06
C GLU A 244 -14.50 -12.12 1.82
N VAL A 245 -13.15 -12.14 1.99
CA VAL A 245 -12.22 -11.99 0.86
C VAL A 245 -12.33 -13.22 -0.05
N ALA A 246 -12.97 -13.03 -1.20
CA ALA A 246 -13.45 -14.13 -2.04
C ALA A 246 -12.54 -14.46 -3.24
N VAL A 247 -11.49 -13.70 -3.49
CA VAL A 247 -10.58 -13.86 -4.64
C VAL A 247 -9.24 -14.44 -4.22
N PRO A 248 -8.48 -15.06 -5.14
CA PRO A 248 -7.09 -15.45 -4.87
C PRO A 248 -6.29 -14.28 -4.29
N THR A 249 -5.59 -14.54 -3.20
CA THR A 249 -4.86 -13.52 -2.45
C THR A 249 -3.43 -13.98 -2.22
N HIS A 250 -2.47 -13.24 -2.74
CA HIS A 250 -1.05 -13.53 -2.60
C HIS A 250 -0.40 -12.52 -1.66
N ILE A 251 0.28 -13.00 -0.61
CA ILE A 251 0.92 -12.16 0.40
C ILE A 251 2.40 -12.54 0.49
N TRP A 252 3.28 -11.55 0.39
CA TRP A 252 4.70 -11.66 0.69
C TRP A 252 5.07 -10.90 1.96
N LEU A 253 5.75 -11.57 2.88
CA LEU A 253 6.21 -11.00 4.14
C LEU A 253 7.68 -11.31 4.36
N GLY A 254 8.47 -10.29 4.71
CA GLY A 254 9.82 -10.49 5.19
C GLY A 254 9.85 -11.12 6.59
N ASP A 255 10.68 -12.13 6.81
CA ASP A 255 10.80 -12.76 8.13
C ASP A 255 11.57 -11.90 9.15
N ARG A 256 12.17 -10.79 8.70
CA ARG A 256 12.82 -9.73 9.49
C ARG A 256 12.09 -8.39 9.45
N ASP A 257 10.84 -8.39 9.01
CA ASP A 257 10.00 -7.20 9.04
C ASP A 257 9.66 -6.84 10.49
N SER A 258 10.03 -5.61 10.91
CA SER A 258 9.74 -5.11 12.25
C SER A 258 8.41 -4.35 12.34
N PHE A 259 7.77 -4.01 11.21
CA PHE A 259 6.47 -3.34 11.16
C PHE A 259 5.31 -4.34 11.06
N VAL A 260 5.53 -5.46 10.36
CA VAL A 260 4.53 -6.52 10.21
C VAL A 260 5.06 -7.78 10.90
N PRO A 261 4.74 -7.98 12.19
CA PRO A 261 5.26 -9.13 12.93
C PRO A 261 4.69 -10.44 12.38
N ARG A 262 5.44 -11.52 12.55
CA ARG A 262 5.08 -12.88 12.09
C ARG A 262 3.65 -13.27 12.47
N ALA A 263 3.23 -12.97 13.68
CA ALA A 263 1.87 -13.25 14.17
C ALA A 263 0.76 -12.62 13.33
N MET A 264 1.06 -11.46 12.69
CA MET A 264 0.11 -10.81 11.78
C MET A 264 -0.04 -11.59 10.47
N GLY A 265 1.07 -12.05 9.88
CA GLY A 265 1.03 -12.92 8.69
C GLY A 265 0.30 -14.23 8.95
N GLU A 266 0.60 -14.90 10.06
CA GLU A 266 -0.08 -16.13 10.48
C GLU A 266 -1.57 -15.91 10.75
N TYR A 267 -1.96 -14.73 11.24
CA TYR A 267 -3.37 -14.38 11.40
C TYR A 267 -4.05 -14.23 10.03
N LEU A 268 -3.46 -13.47 9.10
CA LEU A 268 -3.98 -13.29 7.74
C LEU A 268 -4.14 -14.63 7.03
N GLN A 269 -3.16 -15.53 7.17
CA GLN A 269 -3.19 -16.86 6.57
C GLN A 269 -4.37 -17.71 7.08
N ARG A 270 -4.74 -17.56 8.33
CA ARG A 270 -5.88 -18.29 8.91
C ARG A 270 -7.22 -17.65 8.59
N ALA A 271 -7.25 -16.32 8.42
CA ALA A 271 -8.48 -15.56 8.30
C ALA A 271 -8.99 -15.40 6.86
N ILE A 272 -8.09 -15.46 5.85
CA ILE A 272 -8.44 -15.28 4.44
C ILE A 272 -8.56 -16.66 3.76
N PRO A 273 -9.73 -17.03 3.17
CA PRO A 273 -9.97 -18.39 2.66
C PRO A 273 -9.06 -18.82 1.51
N HIS A 274 -8.72 -17.92 0.61
CA HIS A 274 -7.96 -18.19 -0.62
C HIS A 274 -6.61 -17.46 -0.63
N VAL A 275 -5.86 -17.58 0.47
CA VAL A 275 -4.57 -16.91 0.64
C VAL A 275 -3.41 -17.87 0.39
N ASP A 276 -2.43 -17.36 -0.35
CA ASP A 276 -1.10 -17.94 -0.51
C ASP A 276 -0.08 -17.00 0.15
N LEU A 277 0.49 -17.43 1.28
CA LEU A 277 1.41 -16.64 2.09
C LEU A 277 2.85 -17.11 1.89
N HIS A 278 3.69 -16.19 1.42
CA HIS A 278 5.10 -16.41 1.18
C HIS A 278 5.97 -15.64 2.18
N TRP A 279 6.91 -16.37 2.82
CA TRP A 279 7.92 -15.78 3.70
C TRP A 279 9.22 -15.53 2.94
N ALA A 280 9.60 -14.26 2.81
CA ALA A 280 10.87 -13.86 2.20
C ALA A 280 11.98 -13.86 3.24
N HIS A 281 12.87 -14.87 3.18
CA HIS A 281 13.92 -15.08 4.17
C HIS A 281 15.00 -14.01 4.16
N GLY A 282 15.30 -13.47 5.34
CA GLY A 282 16.30 -12.43 5.53
C GLY A 282 15.85 -11.03 5.12
N LYS A 283 14.61 -10.89 4.64
CA LYS A 283 14.04 -9.64 4.11
C LYS A 283 13.29 -8.86 5.19
N GLY A 284 13.28 -7.52 5.02
CA GLY A 284 12.55 -6.60 5.88
C GLY A 284 11.18 -6.22 5.31
N HIS A 285 10.80 -4.97 5.54
CA HIS A 285 9.51 -4.41 5.14
C HIS A 285 9.49 -3.90 3.70
N PHE A 286 10.60 -3.27 3.26
CA PHE A 286 10.74 -2.69 1.92
C PHE A 286 11.34 -3.69 0.92
N ASN A 287 10.80 -4.88 0.89
CA ASN A 287 11.25 -5.97 0.04
C ASN A 287 10.75 -5.79 -1.41
N ILE A 288 11.06 -4.64 -2.00
CA ILE A 288 10.53 -4.19 -3.31
C ILE A 288 10.95 -5.08 -4.48
N GLU A 289 11.97 -5.90 -4.33
CA GLU A 289 12.39 -6.89 -5.33
C GLU A 289 11.41 -8.06 -5.47
N ASP A 290 10.55 -8.31 -4.47
CA ASP A 290 9.54 -9.37 -4.55
C ASP A 290 8.34 -9.00 -5.42
N TRP A 291 8.26 -7.77 -5.94
CA TRP A 291 7.20 -7.41 -6.89
C TRP A 291 7.16 -8.29 -8.13
N ASP A 292 8.32 -8.77 -8.62
CA ASP A 292 8.35 -9.73 -9.72
C ASP A 292 7.61 -11.02 -9.37
N ALA A 293 7.86 -11.57 -8.18
CA ALA A 293 7.24 -12.81 -7.72
C ALA A 293 5.73 -12.63 -7.45
N ILE A 294 5.34 -11.50 -6.84
CA ILE A 294 3.94 -11.17 -6.56
C ILE A 294 3.14 -11.06 -7.86
N LEU A 295 3.64 -10.26 -8.82
CA LEU A 295 2.94 -10.04 -10.08
C LEU A 295 2.93 -11.29 -10.94
N ALA A 296 3.99 -12.11 -10.91
CA ALA A 296 4.01 -13.40 -11.60
C ALA A 296 2.95 -14.37 -11.03
N ALA A 297 2.78 -14.43 -9.70
CA ALA A 297 1.74 -15.26 -9.08
C ALA A 297 0.34 -14.77 -9.47
N CYS A 298 0.11 -13.45 -9.46
CA CYS A 298 -1.14 -12.86 -9.92
C CYS A 298 -1.44 -13.18 -11.40
N ALA A 299 -0.41 -13.16 -12.26
CA ALA A 299 -0.56 -13.50 -13.69
C ALA A 299 -1.02 -14.95 -13.90
N LEU A 300 -0.56 -15.88 -13.06
CA LEU A 300 -1.01 -17.28 -13.12
C LEU A 300 -2.51 -17.44 -12.86
N ASP A 301 -3.08 -16.63 -11.95
CA ASP A 301 -4.52 -16.70 -11.68
C ASP A 301 -5.35 -16.12 -12.81
N ILE A 302 -4.86 -15.08 -13.50
CA ILE A 302 -5.48 -14.58 -14.74
C ILE A 302 -5.53 -15.67 -15.79
N GLY A 303 -4.40 -16.40 -15.98
CA GLY A 303 -4.31 -17.51 -16.92
C GLY A 303 -5.33 -18.62 -16.64
N LYS A 304 -5.49 -19.01 -15.36
CA LYS A 304 -6.49 -20.01 -14.94
C LYS A 304 -7.92 -19.57 -15.22
N ARG A 305 -8.24 -18.29 -15.00
CA ARG A 305 -9.59 -17.74 -15.26
C ARG A 305 -9.97 -17.69 -16.74
N ARG A 306 -9.00 -17.46 -17.62
CA ARG A 306 -9.22 -17.39 -19.07
C ARG A 306 -9.20 -18.75 -19.77
N GLY A 307 -8.62 -19.76 -19.15
CA GLY A 307 -8.48 -21.11 -19.68
C GLY A 307 -9.53 -22.12 -19.18
N GLY A 308 -10.39 -21.74 -18.24
CA GLY A 308 -11.52 -22.52 -17.72
C GLY A 308 -12.84 -21.96 -18.22
#